data_46ff1086f6c75fb4209c78ab8de20e52
#
_entry.id   46ff1086f6c75fb4209c78ab8de20e52
#
_cell.length_a   1.000
_cell.length_b   1.000
_cell.length_c   1.000
_cell.angle_alpha   90.00
_cell.angle_beta   90.00
_cell.angle_gamma   90.00
#
_symmetry.space_group_name_H-M   'P 1'
#
loop_
_entity.id
_entity.type
_entity.pdbx_description
1 polymer ?
#
loop_
_entity_poly.entity_id
_entity_poly.type
_entity_poly.pdbx_seq_one_letter_code
_entity_poly.pdbx_strand_id
1 'polypeptide(L)'
;MCGIIGFTGRLEAQKILTEGLAALEYRGYDSAGIAYFKDTGKISIRKTVGKVKDLLAICDDENNSTCGIGHTRWATHGGVTNANAHPHKVGNVALIHNGIIENYHEIVNKYDLADSLISETDTEVAAALINKLYDGDPKATIKKAVAELQGSFAFCIMFKDQPGKIFAVRNVSSMVATYCDDGAFIASDLTAFIKYSKRYFILPEYTIMTMTADGIEMEDLEGKKVEPDYLEVNWDVTAAQKDGYPHFMIKEIHEQPTAITRTITPRIKDSLPCFEDDNIPDSFFEDISDITVVACGTAMYAGMVGKALLKNKFGIPVSVEIASEFRYEQPVLTDRSMVIFVSQSGETIDTLEALRLANKYTKKTLSIVNVKGSTIARESNYVLYTHAGPEIAVASTKAYTVQVASFYLIGCKLGLVSGRMTKEEAKTFIENLQEVPNLIESVITQAPEIEQLTKRMTNATNAFYIGRGLDYALSMEGALKLKEISYIHAEAYAAGELKHGTIALISEGVPVIAVATQSHVYSKVISNIREVKARGAYVILLSKDKDITDKSICDVHISLPQAPDEFAIFESVIICQLIAYYTSTGKGLNPDQPRNLAKSVTVE
;
A
#
# COMPACT_ATOMS: atom_id res chain seq x y z
N MET A 1 -1.05 3.93 -9.19
CA MET A 1 0.27 3.40 -9.61
C MET A 1 0.12 2.54 -10.84
N CYS A 2 1.12 2.53 -11.72
CA CYS A 2 1.10 1.74 -12.94
C CYS A 2 1.81 0.39 -12.76
N GLY A 3 1.52 -0.59 -13.62
CA GLY A 3 2.22 -1.87 -13.68
C GLY A 3 3.19 -1.92 -14.85
N ILE A 4 4.45 -2.27 -14.59
CA ILE A 4 5.48 -2.53 -15.62
C ILE A 4 5.81 -4.01 -15.63
N ILE A 5 5.96 -4.58 -16.82
CA ILE A 5 6.63 -5.85 -17.05
C ILE A 5 7.48 -5.78 -18.32
N GLY A 6 8.67 -6.38 -18.29
CA GLY A 6 9.51 -6.62 -19.47
C GLY A 6 10.03 -8.05 -19.43
N PHE A 7 10.12 -8.68 -20.58
CA PHE A 7 10.61 -10.03 -20.77
C PHE A 7 11.46 -10.15 -22.04
N THR A 8 12.58 -10.83 -21.92
CA THR A 8 13.35 -11.30 -23.07
C THR A 8 13.93 -12.68 -22.75
N GLY A 9 13.66 -13.66 -23.61
CA GLY A 9 14.02 -15.03 -23.29
C GLY A 9 13.66 -16.03 -24.36
N ARG A 10 13.24 -17.23 -23.93
CA ARG A 10 12.95 -18.40 -24.78
C ARG A 10 11.45 -18.68 -24.94
N LEU A 11 10.62 -18.00 -24.14
CA LEU A 11 9.17 -18.17 -24.16
C LEU A 11 8.51 -17.08 -25.03
N GLU A 12 7.23 -17.28 -25.35
CA GLU A 12 6.42 -16.30 -26.06
C GLU A 12 6.19 -15.03 -25.21
N ALA A 13 6.75 -13.90 -25.67
CA ALA A 13 6.71 -12.67 -24.89
C ALA A 13 5.28 -12.12 -24.70
N GLN A 14 4.40 -12.18 -25.71
CA GLN A 14 3.03 -11.66 -25.60
C GLN A 14 2.29 -12.33 -24.46
N LYS A 15 2.38 -13.65 -24.33
CA LYS A 15 1.75 -14.41 -23.26
C LYS A 15 2.32 -14.02 -21.87
N ILE A 16 3.65 -13.97 -21.76
CA ILE A 16 4.32 -13.56 -20.51
C ILE A 16 3.89 -12.16 -20.08
N LEU A 17 3.90 -11.22 -21.04
CA LEU A 17 3.52 -9.83 -20.77
C LEU A 17 2.06 -9.71 -20.32
N THR A 18 1.13 -10.33 -21.03
CA THR A 18 -0.31 -10.23 -20.71
C THR A 18 -0.65 -10.92 -19.38
N GLU A 19 -0.06 -12.08 -19.08
CA GLU A 19 -0.22 -12.75 -17.80
C GLU A 19 0.38 -11.92 -16.65
N GLY A 20 1.56 -11.35 -16.83
CA GLY A 20 2.19 -10.48 -15.83
C GLY A 20 1.42 -9.17 -15.64
N LEU A 21 0.89 -8.56 -16.70
CA LEU A 21 0.00 -7.38 -16.59
C LEU A 21 -1.30 -7.71 -15.87
N ALA A 22 -1.88 -8.90 -16.08
CA ALA A 22 -3.05 -9.34 -15.34
C ALA A 22 -2.76 -9.48 -13.83
N ALA A 23 -1.58 -9.97 -13.47
CA ALA A 23 -1.13 -10.02 -12.07
C ALA A 23 -0.84 -8.62 -11.48
N LEU A 24 -0.56 -7.62 -12.31
CA LEU A 24 -0.30 -6.22 -11.92
C LEU A 24 -1.54 -5.31 -12.04
N GLU A 25 -2.69 -5.82 -12.47
CA GLU A 25 -3.87 -4.98 -12.76
C GLU A 25 -4.38 -4.23 -11.52
N TYR A 26 -4.11 -4.73 -10.30
CA TYR A 26 -4.41 -4.03 -9.06
C TYR A 26 -3.64 -2.70 -8.89
N ARG A 27 -2.56 -2.51 -9.66
CA ARG A 27 -1.74 -1.28 -9.65
C ARG A 27 -2.28 -0.21 -10.60
N GLY A 28 -2.95 -0.59 -11.70
CA GLY A 28 -3.52 0.35 -12.66
C GLY A 28 -4.39 -0.39 -13.67
N TYR A 29 -5.52 0.19 -14.03
CA TYR A 29 -6.53 -0.46 -14.86
C TYR A 29 -7.28 0.51 -15.79
N ASP A 30 -6.75 1.71 -16.01
CA ASP A 30 -7.35 2.72 -16.90
C ASP A 30 -7.05 2.43 -18.38
N SER A 31 -5.85 1.90 -18.65
CA SER A 31 -5.44 1.43 -19.96
C SER A 31 -4.34 0.38 -19.82
N ALA A 32 -4.21 -0.47 -20.84
CA ALA A 32 -3.16 -1.49 -20.92
C ALA A 32 -2.54 -1.53 -22.30
N GLY A 33 -1.26 -1.96 -22.38
CA GLY A 33 -0.61 -2.13 -23.67
C GLY A 33 0.73 -2.85 -23.57
N ILE A 34 1.14 -3.41 -24.71
CA ILE A 34 2.40 -4.13 -24.90
C ILE A 34 3.13 -3.65 -26.15
N ALA A 35 4.46 -3.71 -26.12
CA ALA A 35 5.31 -3.61 -27.29
C ALA A 35 6.23 -4.82 -27.38
N TYR A 36 6.44 -5.34 -28.58
CA TYR A 36 7.26 -6.52 -28.82
C TYR A 36 7.92 -6.47 -30.20
N PHE A 37 9.04 -7.18 -30.36
CA PHE A 37 9.68 -7.33 -31.68
C PHE A 37 8.92 -8.35 -32.51
N LYS A 38 8.60 -7.99 -33.76
CA LYS A 38 8.20 -8.97 -34.80
C LYS A 38 9.42 -9.63 -35.42
N ASP A 39 9.24 -10.79 -36.06
CA ASP A 39 10.29 -11.50 -36.83
C ASP A 39 10.99 -10.61 -37.84
N THR A 40 10.33 -9.55 -38.29
CA THR A 40 10.90 -8.55 -39.21
C THR A 40 11.84 -7.54 -38.53
N GLY A 41 12.10 -7.64 -37.22
CA GLY A 41 12.86 -6.66 -36.43
C GLY A 41 12.12 -5.35 -36.16
N LYS A 42 10.84 -5.26 -36.52
CA LYS A 42 10.01 -4.09 -36.22
C LYS A 42 9.35 -4.20 -34.85
N ILE A 43 9.30 -3.10 -34.10
CA ILE A 43 8.54 -3.01 -32.87
C ILE A 43 7.05 -2.83 -33.21
N SER A 44 6.23 -3.78 -32.76
CA SER A 44 4.77 -3.73 -32.83
C SER A 44 4.21 -3.27 -31.48
N ILE A 45 3.11 -2.53 -31.51
CA ILE A 45 2.41 -2.07 -30.31
C ILE A 45 0.95 -2.50 -30.37
N ARG A 46 0.43 -2.98 -29.24
CA ARG A 46 -0.98 -3.19 -28.97
C ARG A 46 -1.31 -2.45 -27.68
N LYS A 47 -2.26 -1.52 -27.70
CA LYS A 47 -2.68 -0.75 -26.52
C LYS A 47 -4.12 -0.31 -26.63
N THR A 48 -4.81 -0.26 -25.50
CA THR A 48 -6.23 0.10 -25.42
C THR A 48 -6.56 0.73 -24.09
N VAL A 49 -7.61 1.55 -24.07
CA VAL A 49 -8.29 1.96 -22.85
C VAL A 49 -8.99 0.74 -22.25
N GLY A 50 -9.02 0.64 -20.93
CA GLY A 50 -9.64 -0.46 -20.19
C GLY A 50 -8.63 -1.44 -19.60
N LYS A 51 -9.13 -2.61 -19.22
CA LYS A 51 -8.40 -3.64 -18.48
C LYS A 51 -7.56 -4.53 -19.39
N VAL A 52 -6.73 -5.39 -18.78
CA VAL A 52 -5.91 -6.36 -19.52
C VAL A 52 -6.75 -7.30 -20.38
N LYS A 53 -7.98 -7.64 -19.97
CA LYS A 53 -8.92 -8.41 -20.81
C LYS A 53 -9.25 -7.72 -22.14
N ASP A 54 -9.32 -6.38 -22.14
CA ASP A 54 -9.62 -5.59 -23.34
C ASP A 54 -8.38 -5.53 -24.25
N LEU A 55 -7.18 -5.52 -23.66
CA LEU A 55 -5.93 -5.67 -24.40
C LEU A 55 -5.82 -7.05 -25.08
N LEU A 56 -6.17 -8.12 -24.35
CA LEU A 56 -6.16 -9.49 -24.90
C LEU A 56 -7.04 -9.61 -26.16
N ALA A 57 -8.16 -8.91 -26.20
CA ALA A 57 -9.09 -8.92 -27.36
C ALA A 57 -8.50 -8.32 -28.65
N ILE A 58 -7.40 -7.56 -28.55
CA ILE A 58 -6.71 -6.92 -29.69
C ILE A 58 -5.27 -7.45 -29.90
N CYS A 59 -4.85 -8.43 -29.12
CA CYS A 59 -3.55 -9.12 -29.30
C CYS A 59 -3.61 -10.06 -30.52
N ASP A 60 -2.44 -10.36 -31.06
CA ASP A 60 -2.31 -11.28 -32.19
C ASP A 60 -2.54 -12.74 -31.71
N ASP A 61 -3.30 -13.56 -32.42
CA ASP A 61 -3.58 -14.97 -32.06
C ASP A 61 -2.30 -15.84 -32.11
N GLU A 62 -1.37 -15.52 -33.02
CA GLU A 62 -0.07 -16.16 -33.13
C GLU A 62 1.04 -15.11 -33.05
N ASN A 63 1.90 -15.23 -32.06
CA ASN A 63 3.00 -14.30 -31.82
C ASN A 63 4.26 -15.05 -31.37
N ASN A 64 5.27 -15.13 -32.25
CA ASN A 64 6.55 -15.79 -31.98
C ASN A 64 7.58 -14.88 -31.31
N SER A 65 7.19 -13.67 -30.91
CA SER A 65 8.12 -12.75 -30.26
C SER A 65 8.59 -13.29 -28.90
N THR A 66 9.89 -13.18 -28.66
CA THR A 66 10.53 -13.58 -27.41
C THR A 66 11.02 -12.39 -26.57
N CYS A 67 10.75 -11.16 -27.01
CA CYS A 67 11.20 -9.95 -26.35
C CYS A 67 10.14 -8.85 -26.42
N GLY A 68 9.78 -8.29 -25.29
CA GLY A 68 8.81 -7.20 -25.23
C GLY A 68 8.65 -6.56 -23.85
N ILE A 69 7.92 -5.45 -23.82
CA ILE A 69 7.58 -4.68 -22.63
C ILE A 69 6.07 -4.47 -22.56
N GLY A 70 5.52 -4.37 -21.38
CA GLY A 70 4.09 -4.19 -21.13
C GLY A 70 3.79 -3.27 -19.96
N HIS A 71 2.63 -2.63 -20.03
CA HIS A 71 2.24 -1.63 -19.04
C HIS A 71 0.72 -1.64 -18.78
N THR A 72 0.34 -1.49 -17.51
CA THR A 72 -1.01 -1.10 -17.08
C THR A 72 -0.95 0.28 -16.46
N ARG A 73 -1.81 1.19 -16.95
CA ARG A 73 -1.75 2.60 -16.57
C ARG A 73 -2.82 2.96 -15.53
N TRP A 74 -2.41 3.76 -14.57
CA TRP A 74 -3.26 4.64 -13.81
C TRP A 74 -2.91 6.08 -14.22
N ALA A 75 -3.88 6.80 -14.80
CA ALA A 75 -3.63 8.09 -15.40
C ALA A 75 -3.30 9.17 -14.34
N THR A 76 -2.14 9.79 -14.49
CA THR A 76 -1.69 10.96 -13.71
C THR A 76 -1.60 12.19 -14.60
N HIS A 77 -0.96 12.09 -15.77
CA HIS A 77 -0.80 13.14 -16.79
C HIS A 77 -1.51 12.75 -18.07
N GLY A 78 -2.39 13.62 -18.57
CA GLY A 78 -3.24 13.37 -19.73
C GLY A 78 -4.42 12.43 -19.44
N GLY A 79 -5.51 12.58 -20.20
CA GLY A 79 -6.75 11.82 -20.05
C GLY A 79 -6.60 10.31 -20.31
N VAL A 80 -7.67 9.55 -20.03
CA VAL A 80 -7.74 8.11 -20.32
C VAL A 80 -8.11 7.95 -21.80
N THR A 81 -7.10 7.88 -22.67
CA THR A 81 -7.24 7.72 -24.13
C THR A 81 -6.25 6.69 -24.65
N ASN A 82 -6.50 6.15 -25.84
CA ASN A 82 -5.55 5.24 -26.51
C ASN A 82 -4.22 5.92 -26.84
N ALA A 83 -4.22 7.22 -27.15
CA ALA A 83 -2.99 7.98 -27.40
C ALA A 83 -2.12 8.02 -26.16
N ASN A 84 -2.72 8.29 -25.00
CA ASN A 84 -2.04 8.42 -23.72
C ASN A 84 -1.71 7.07 -23.06
N ALA A 85 -2.23 5.94 -23.58
CA ALA A 85 -1.87 4.61 -23.11
C ALA A 85 -0.41 4.27 -23.47
N HIS A 86 0.29 3.54 -22.58
CA HIS A 86 1.63 3.01 -22.84
C HIS A 86 1.54 1.67 -23.57
N PRO A 87 2.60 1.29 -24.33
CA PRO A 87 3.87 1.96 -24.56
C PRO A 87 3.76 3.17 -25.51
N HIS A 88 4.67 4.15 -25.33
CA HIS A 88 4.90 5.23 -26.28
C HIS A 88 6.02 4.86 -27.25
N LYS A 89 5.84 5.19 -28.54
CA LYS A 89 6.85 4.94 -29.56
C LYS A 89 7.13 6.21 -30.35
N VAL A 90 8.37 6.65 -30.27
CA VAL A 90 8.87 7.79 -31.03
C VAL A 90 10.10 7.33 -31.83
N GLY A 91 10.02 7.39 -33.13
CA GLY A 91 11.13 6.99 -34.03
C GLY A 91 11.64 5.55 -33.79
N ASN A 92 12.85 5.43 -33.29
CA ASN A 92 13.52 4.16 -33.01
C ASN A 92 13.23 3.62 -31.59
N VAL A 93 12.59 4.39 -30.71
CA VAL A 93 12.41 4.09 -29.30
C VAL A 93 10.98 3.70 -28.99
N ALA A 94 10.79 2.60 -28.26
CA ALA A 94 9.54 2.29 -27.56
C ALA A 94 9.81 2.24 -26.05
N LEU A 95 8.96 2.92 -25.26
CA LEU A 95 9.18 3.16 -23.84
C LEU A 95 7.91 2.98 -23.05
N ILE A 96 8.05 2.38 -21.86
CA ILE A 96 7.05 2.38 -20.80
C ILE A 96 7.65 3.02 -19.55
N HIS A 97 6.81 3.65 -18.73
CA HIS A 97 7.24 4.49 -17.63
C HIS A 97 6.28 4.40 -16.44
N ASN A 98 6.84 4.24 -15.25
CA ASN A 98 6.21 4.54 -13.98
C ASN A 98 6.92 5.72 -13.34
N GLY A 99 6.20 6.77 -13.00
CA GLY A 99 6.76 7.97 -12.40
C GLY A 99 6.14 9.25 -12.96
N ILE A 100 6.77 10.38 -12.66
CA ILE A 100 6.43 11.71 -13.17
C ILE A 100 7.72 12.42 -13.52
N ILE A 101 7.82 12.92 -14.76
CA ILE A 101 8.90 13.80 -15.20
C ILE A 101 8.46 15.25 -14.98
N GLU A 102 8.90 15.85 -13.88
CA GLU A 102 8.43 17.16 -13.44
C GLU A 102 8.79 18.28 -14.41
N ASN A 103 9.96 18.21 -15.02
CA ASN A 103 10.47 19.22 -15.95
C ASN A 103 10.15 18.94 -17.42
N TYR A 104 9.14 18.11 -17.73
CA TYR A 104 8.85 17.69 -19.12
C TYR A 104 8.56 18.86 -20.05
N HIS A 105 7.91 19.94 -19.59
CA HIS A 105 7.69 21.16 -20.40
C HIS A 105 9.00 21.85 -20.77
N GLU A 106 9.98 21.91 -19.86
CA GLU A 106 11.30 22.49 -20.11
C GLU A 106 12.05 21.68 -21.17
N ILE A 107 11.94 20.34 -21.09
CA ILE A 107 12.54 19.39 -22.04
C ILE A 107 11.93 19.58 -23.44
N VAL A 108 10.61 19.71 -23.55
CA VAL A 108 9.92 19.96 -24.82
C VAL A 108 10.50 21.21 -25.50
N ASN A 109 10.65 22.30 -24.75
CA ASN A 109 11.17 23.57 -25.26
C ASN A 109 12.66 23.49 -25.60
N LYS A 110 13.48 22.90 -24.71
CA LYS A 110 14.95 22.81 -24.88
C LYS A 110 15.35 22.00 -26.12
N TYR A 111 14.62 20.94 -26.41
CA TYR A 111 14.94 19.98 -27.47
C TYR A 111 14.05 20.11 -28.72
N ASP A 112 13.12 21.09 -28.72
CA ASP A 112 12.17 21.32 -29.81
C ASP A 112 11.41 20.04 -30.20
N LEU A 113 10.67 19.48 -29.22
CA LEU A 113 10.00 18.20 -29.37
C LEU A 113 8.50 18.33 -29.69
N ALA A 114 7.91 19.51 -29.63
CA ALA A 114 6.46 19.72 -29.71
C ALA A 114 5.80 19.02 -30.90
N ASP A 115 6.39 19.13 -32.11
CA ASP A 115 5.85 18.55 -33.33
C ASP A 115 5.96 17.03 -33.41
N SER A 116 6.70 16.40 -32.49
CA SER A 116 6.89 14.94 -32.43
C SER A 116 5.93 14.23 -31.49
N LEU A 117 5.16 14.98 -30.68
CA LEU A 117 4.29 14.45 -29.66
C LEU A 117 2.85 14.29 -30.19
N ILE A 118 2.24 13.14 -29.86
CA ILE A 118 0.84 12.82 -30.19
C ILE A 118 -0.03 12.61 -28.96
N SER A 119 0.58 12.51 -27.78
CA SER A 119 -0.08 12.33 -26.49
C SER A 119 0.19 13.53 -25.57
N GLU A 120 -0.53 13.53 -24.45
CA GLU A 120 -0.41 14.56 -23.40
C GLU A 120 0.50 14.10 -22.26
N THR A 121 1.26 12.99 -22.45
CA THR A 121 2.01 12.37 -21.36
C THR A 121 3.47 12.85 -21.32
N ASP A 122 3.97 13.02 -20.10
CA ASP A 122 5.39 13.22 -19.82
C ASP A 122 6.26 12.05 -20.30
N THR A 123 5.69 10.85 -20.35
CA THR A 123 6.33 9.64 -20.85
C THR A 123 6.69 9.74 -22.33
N GLU A 124 5.80 10.29 -23.17
CA GLU A 124 6.11 10.47 -24.58
C GLU A 124 7.22 11.50 -24.76
N VAL A 125 7.27 12.52 -23.91
CA VAL A 125 8.38 13.49 -23.91
C VAL A 125 9.70 12.80 -23.60
N ALA A 126 9.75 11.89 -22.61
CA ALA A 126 10.95 11.10 -22.31
C ALA A 126 11.35 10.22 -23.50
N ALA A 127 10.38 9.56 -24.17
CA ALA A 127 10.65 8.76 -25.36
C ALA A 127 11.20 9.60 -26.53
N ALA A 128 10.64 10.81 -26.73
CA ALA A 128 11.08 11.75 -27.75
C ALA A 128 12.50 12.28 -27.46
N LEU A 129 12.79 12.62 -26.19
CA LEU A 129 14.13 13.01 -25.76
C LEU A 129 15.16 11.90 -26.03
N ILE A 130 14.88 10.68 -25.61
CA ILE A 130 15.76 9.53 -25.83
C ILE A 130 15.97 9.30 -27.32
N ASN A 131 14.91 9.37 -28.13
CA ASN A 131 15.04 9.23 -29.59
C ASN A 131 15.87 10.36 -30.23
N LYS A 132 15.71 11.60 -29.77
CA LYS A 132 16.46 12.78 -30.24
C LYS A 132 17.95 12.66 -29.92
N LEU A 133 18.30 12.11 -28.77
CA LEU A 133 19.70 11.93 -28.32
C LEU A 133 20.36 10.64 -28.87
N TYR A 134 19.57 9.76 -29.50
CA TYR A 134 20.04 8.45 -29.92
C TYR A 134 21.00 8.54 -31.13
N ASP A 135 22.21 8.05 -30.92
CA ASP A 135 23.32 8.05 -31.90
C ASP A 135 23.82 6.63 -32.26
N GLY A 136 23.06 5.58 -31.85
CA GLY A 136 23.41 4.17 -32.06
C GLY A 136 23.93 3.47 -30.79
N ASP A 137 24.22 4.19 -29.71
CA ASP A 137 24.60 3.64 -28.40
C ASP A 137 23.46 3.85 -27.39
N PRO A 138 22.68 2.79 -27.06
CA PRO A 138 21.59 2.90 -26.11
C PRO A 138 22.04 3.37 -24.73
N LYS A 139 23.14 2.83 -24.18
CA LYS A 139 23.61 3.13 -22.83
C LYS A 139 24.06 4.59 -22.72
N ALA A 140 24.88 5.06 -23.67
CA ALA A 140 25.31 6.46 -23.72
C ALA A 140 24.11 7.41 -23.88
N THR A 141 23.12 7.03 -24.68
CA THR A 141 21.88 7.81 -24.85
C THR A 141 21.07 7.90 -23.57
N ILE A 142 20.85 6.76 -22.87
CA ILE A 142 20.11 6.73 -21.61
C ILE A 142 20.81 7.60 -20.56
N LYS A 143 22.14 7.54 -20.44
CA LYS A 143 22.93 8.39 -19.53
C LYS A 143 22.69 9.89 -19.79
N LYS A 144 22.75 10.30 -21.07
CA LYS A 144 22.49 11.69 -21.47
C LYS A 144 21.05 12.10 -21.13
N ALA A 145 20.07 11.24 -21.42
CA ALA A 145 18.67 11.54 -21.18
C ALA A 145 18.36 11.65 -19.66
N VAL A 146 18.83 10.70 -18.86
CA VAL A 146 18.61 10.69 -17.40
C VAL A 146 19.20 11.92 -16.71
N ALA A 147 20.33 12.45 -17.21
CA ALA A 147 20.93 13.67 -16.69
C ALA A 147 20.07 14.94 -16.91
N GLU A 148 19.13 14.90 -17.84
CA GLU A 148 18.21 16.01 -18.15
C GLU A 148 16.88 15.92 -17.37
N LEU A 149 16.52 14.72 -16.88
CA LEU A 149 15.22 14.46 -16.26
C LEU A 149 15.22 14.84 -14.79
N GLN A 150 14.11 15.46 -14.34
CA GLN A 150 13.81 15.72 -12.93
C GLN A 150 12.53 14.97 -12.54
N GLY A 151 12.46 14.52 -11.28
CA GLY A 151 11.33 13.76 -10.77
C GLY A 151 11.62 12.25 -10.65
N SER A 152 10.56 11.46 -10.51
CA SER A 152 10.63 10.02 -10.33
C SER A 152 10.40 9.29 -11.64
N PHE A 153 11.18 8.24 -11.90
CA PHE A 153 10.98 7.41 -13.09
C PHE A 153 11.44 5.97 -12.92
N ALA A 154 10.78 5.08 -13.62
CA ALA A 154 11.20 3.71 -13.88
C ALA A 154 10.89 3.40 -15.35
N PHE A 155 11.92 3.28 -16.16
CA PHE A 155 11.81 3.06 -17.59
C PHE A 155 12.15 1.63 -17.98
N CYS A 156 11.34 1.06 -18.91
CA CYS A 156 11.79 -0.03 -19.79
C CYS A 156 11.76 0.45 -21.23
N ILE A 157 12.87 0.26 -21.92
CA ILE A 157 13.17 0.88 -23.22
C ILE A 157 13.57 -0.20 -24.22
N MET A 158 12.99 -0.16 -25.42
CA MET A 158 13.38 -0.98 -26.56
C MET A 158 13.85 -0.06 -27.68
N PHE A 159 15.00 -0.38 -28.30
CA PHE A 159 15.51 0.30 -29.48
C PHE A 159 15.34 -0.60 -30.69
N LYS A 160 14.80 -0.07 -31.80
CA LYS A 160 14.45 -0.82 -33.01
C LYS A 160 15.61 -1.60 -33.62
N ASP A 161 16.82 -1.06 -33.51
CA ASP A 161 18.07 -1.64 -34.04
C ASP A 161 18.81 -2.52 -33.02
N GLN A 162 18.20 -2.75 -31.84
CA GLN A 162 18.69 -3.64 -30.79
C GLN A 162 17.68 -4.77 -30.51
N PRO A 163 17.33 -5.61 -31.48
CA PRO A 163 16.35 -6.67 -31.28
C PRO A 163 16.78 -7.65 -30.20
N GLY A 164 15.82 -8.12 -29.42
CA GLY A 164 16.06 -9.05 -28.32
C GLY A 164 16.63 -8.42 -27.05
N LYS A 165 16.80 -7.09 -27.00
CA LYS A 165 17.30 -6.38 -25.83
C LYS A 165 16.26 -5.45 -25.24
N ILE A 166 16.23 -5.39 -23.92
CA ILE A 166 15.49 -4.41 -23.13
C ILE A 166 16.50 -3.67 -22.26
N PHE A 167 16.38 -2.35 -22.23
CA PHE A 167 17.16 -1.50 -21.34
C PHE A 167 16.23 -0.96 -20.24
N ALA A 168 16.74 -0.90 -19.02
CA ALA A 168 15.97 -0.34 -17.89
C ALA A 168 16.84 0.57 -17.04
N VAL A 169 16.22 1.61 -16.50
CA VAL A 169 16.82 2.54 -15.55
C VAL A 169 15.74 3.12 -14.67
N ARG A 170 16.06 3.42 -13.42
CA ARG A 170 15.11 4.03 -12.50
C ARG A 170 15.72 5.10 -11.62
N ASN A 171 14.84 5.98 -11.12
CA ASN A 171 15.04 6.88 -10.00
C ASN A 171 13.76 6.89 -9.15
N VAL A 172 13.84 6.61 -7.86
CA VAL A 172 12.73 6.51 -6.88
C VAL A 172 11.75 5.37 -7.17
N SER A 173 11.04 5.39 -8.31
CA SER A 173 10.04 4.37 -8.66
C SER A 173 10.62 2.95 -8.66
N SER A 174 9.94 2.01 -7.99
CA SER A 174 10.47 0.65 -7.77
C SER A 174 10.48 -0.20 -9.03
N MET A 175 11.55 -0.99 -9.20
CA MET A 175 11.67 -2.05 -10.18
C MET A 175 12.42 -3.26 -9.61
N VAL A 176 11.91 -4.44 -9.88
CA VAL A 176 12.51 -5.73 -9.52
C VAL A 176 12.80 -6.54 -10.76
N ALA A 177 13.89 -7.30 -10.74
CA ALA A 177 14.29 -8.11 -11.89
C ALA A 177 14.82 -9.48 -11.47
N THR A 178 14.83 -10.41 -12.41
CA THR A 178 15.43 -11.74 -12.23
C THR A 178 15.94 -12.28 -13.56
N TYR A 179 16.86 -13.24 -13.47
CA TYR A 179 17.27 -14.08 -14.57
C TYR A 179 17.14 -15.55 -14.16
N CYS A 180 16.51 -16.35 -15.03
CA CYS A 180 16.30 -17.79 -14.85
C CYS A 180 16.42 -18.51 -16.20
N ASP A 181 16.18 -19.82 -16.24
CA ASP A 181 16.32 -20.66 -17.45
C ASP A 181 15.40 -20.22 -18.61
N ASP A 182 14.26 -19.59 -18.30
CA ASP A 182 13.31 -19.07 -19.29
C ASP A 182 13.76 -17.74 -19.92
N GLY A 183 14.66 -16.99 -19.25
CA GLY A 183 15.16 -15.70 -19.69
C GLY A 183 15.20 -14.64 -18.56
N ALA A 184 15.28 -13.39 -18.96
CA ALA A 184 15.32 -12.24 -18.07
C ALA A 184 13.96 -11.56 -17.95
N PHE A 185 13.58 -11.23 -16.72
CA PHE A 185 12.33 -10.55 -16.35
C PHE A 185 12.64 -9.26 -15.60
N ILE A 186 11.84 -8.25 -15.84
CA ILE A 186 11.78 -7.02 -15.04
C ILE A 186 10.32 -6.64 -14.82
N ALA A 187 9.99 -6.15 -13.64
CA ALA A 187 8.63 -5.70 -13.33
C ALA A 187 8.63 -4.64 -12.23
N SER A 188 7.52 -3.93 -12.11
CA SER A 188 7.28 -3.01 -10.99
C SER A 188 6.89 -3.73 -9.69
N ASP A 189 6.54 -5.03 -9.76
CA ASP A 189 6.23 -5.88 -8.61
C ASP A 189 6.51 -7.35 -8.93
N LEU A 190 6.89 -8.13 -7.90
CA LEU A 190 7.24 -9.56 -8.01
C LEU A 190 6.09 -10.41 -8.52
N THR A 191 4.84 -10.04 -8.23
CA THR A 191 3.64 -10.79 -8.63
C THR A 191 3.57 -11.04 -10.13
N ALA A 192 4.22 -10.18 -10.95
CA ALA A 192 4.25 -10.31 -12.39
C ALA A 192 5.03 -11.55 -12.89
N PHE A 193 6.06 -11.99 -12.17
CA PHE A 193 6.93 -13.08 -12.62
C PHE A 193 7.25 -14.13 -11.56
N ILE A 194 6.66 -14.05 -10.37
CA ILE A 194 6.98 -14.96 -9.25
C ILE A 194 6.76 -16.45 -9.57
N LYS A 195 5.88 -16.77 -10.52
CA LYS A 195 5.66 -18.15 -10.98
C LYS A 195 6.85 -18.72 -11.78
N TYR A 196 7.75 -17.85 -12.28
CA TYR A 196 8.95 -18.23 -13.02
C TYR A 196 10.19 -18.25 -12.14
N SER A 197 10.28 -17.33 -11.16
CA SER A 197 11.43 -17.26 -10.25
C SER A 197 11.02 -16.71 -8.89
N LYS A 198 11.44 -17.42 -7.82
CA LYS A 198 11.37 -16.94 -6.44
C LYS A 198 12.58 -16.09 -6.05
N ARG A 199 13.62 -16.08 -6.88
CA ARG A 199 14.84 -15.31 -6.69
C ARG A 199 14.74 -14.03 -7.51
N TYR A 200 15.05 -12.88 -6.92
CA TYR A 200 14.97 -11.58 -7.57
C TYR A 200 15.98 -10.61 -6.97
N PHE A 201 16.21 -9.49 -7.64
CA PHE A 201 16.92 -8.35 -7.09
C PHE A 201 16.17 -7.06 -7.40
N ILE A 202 16.48 -6.01 -6.63
CA ILE A 202 15.94 -4.67 -6.86
C ILE A 202 16.93 -3.93 -7.73
N LEU A 203 16.46 -3.35 -8.86
CA LEU A 203 17.32 -2.52 -9.70
C LEU A 203 17.76 -1.28 -8.88
N PRO A 204 19.07 -1.05 -8.67
CA PRO A 204 19.53 0.15 -7.96
C PRO A 204 19.18 1.43 -8.74
N GLU A 205 19.05 2.55 -8.03
CA GLU A 205 18.82 3.86 -8.66
C GLU A 205 19.99 4.25 -9.54
N TYR A 206 19.69 4.96 -10.64
CA TYR A 206 20.68 5.44 -11.59
C TYR A 206 21.61 4.33 -12.13
N THR A 207 21.10 3.08 -12.14
CA THR A 207 21.80 1.92 -12.72
C THR A 207 21.11 1.54 -14.02
N ILE A 208 21.89 1.46 -15.10
CA ILE A 208 21.38 1.02 -16.40
C ILE A 208 21.51 -0.49 -16.48
N MET A 209 20.38 -1.17 -16.63
CA MET A 209 20.32 -2.61 -16.83
C MET A 209 20.06 -2.91 -18.30
N THR A 210 20.85 -3.83 -18.85
CA THR A 210 20.64 -4.43 -20.18
C THR A 210 20.22 -5.88 -19.99
N MET A 211 19.04 -6.22 -20.49
CA MET A 211 18.50 -7.58 -20.47
C MET A 211 18.59 -8.21 -21.85
N THR A 212 19.02 -9.45 -21.89
CA THR A 212 19.04 -10.33 -23.08
C THR A 212 18.46 -11.70 -22.70
N ALA A 213 18.22 -12.55 -23.71
CA ALA A 213 17.80 -13.93 -23.46
C ALA A 213 18.82 -14.75 -22.66
N ASP A 214 20.10 -14.35 -22.69
CA ASP A 214 21.22 -15.09 -22.12
C ASP A 214 21.73 -14.49 -20.80
N GLY A 215 21.16 -13.35 -20.34
CA GLY A 215 21.58 -12.75 -19.08
C GLY A 215 21.20 -11.29 -18.88
N ILE A 216 21.65 -10.78 -17.75
CA ILE A 216 21.48 -9.39 -17.33
C ILE A 216 22.86 -8.78 -17.06
N GLU A 217 23.08 -7.58 -17.60
CA GLU A 217 24.23 -6.74 -17.29
C GLU A 217 23.77 -5.43 -16.67
N MET A 218 24.49 -4.94 -15.68
CA MET A 218 24.20 -3.66 -15.03
C MET A 218 25.46 -2.80 -14.92
N GLU A 219 25.30 -1.49 -15.14
CA GLU A 219 26.35 -0.49 -14.94
C GLU A 219 25.75 0.79 -14.34
N ASP A 220 26.51 1.49 -13.53
CA ASP A 220 26.15 2.83 -13.05
C ASP A 220 26.32 3.89 -14.16
N LEU A 221 26.01 5.16 -13.84
CA LEU A 221 26.12 6.25 -14.81
C LEU A 221 27.58 6.53 -15.22
N GLU A 222 28.57 6.15 -14.43
CA GLU A 222 30.00 6.23 -14.74
C GLU A 222 30.49 5.06 -15.59
N GLY A 223 29.65 4.02 -15.81
CA GLY A 223 29.98 2.82 -16.59
C GLY A 223 30.67 1.73 -15.78
N LYS A 224 30.67 1.83 -14.46
CA LYS A 224 31.17 0.78 -13.56
C LYS A 224 30.15 -0.34 -13.45
N LYS A 225 30.62 -1.59 -13.60
CA LYS A 225 29.78 -2.78 -13.45
C LYS A 225 29.16 -2.84 -12.05
N VAL A 226 27.87 -3.14 -12.00
CA VAL A 226 27.09 -3.37 -10.79
C VAL A 226 26.63 -4.82 -10.78
N GLU A 227 26.85 -5.52 -9.69
CA GLU A 227 26.38 -6.91 -9.53
C GLU A 227 24.98 -6.91 -8.85
N PRO A 228 24.08 -7.82 -9.26
CA PRO A 228 22.77 -7.94 -8.65
C PRO A 228 22.85 -8.54 -7.23
N ASP A 229 22.22 -7.87 -6.26
CA ASP A 229 22.03 -8.38 -4.90
C ASP A 229 20.73 -9.17 -4.83
N TYR A 230 20.81 -10.50 -4.96
CA TYR A 230 19.66 -11.38 -5.05
C TYR A 230 19.01 -11.64 -3.70
N LEU A 231 17.70 -11.47 -3.66
CA LEU A 231 16.79 -11.80 -2.58
C LEU A 231 15.95 -13.02 -2.94
N GLU A 232 15.41 -13.70 -1.94
CA GLU A 232 14.46 -14.80 -2.13
C GLU A 232 13.10 -14.48 -1.53
N VAL A 233 12.05 -14.91 -2.24
CA VAL A 233 10.68 -14.83 -1.75
C VAL A 233 10.39 -16.04 -0.87
N ASN A 234 9.95 -15.78 0.36
CA ASN A 234 9.65 -16.80 1.37
C ASN A 234 8.15 -17.13 1.53
N TRP A 235 7.30 -16.62 0.63
CA TRP A 235 5.86 -16.91 0.59
C TRP A 235 5.49 -17.69 -0.68
N ASP A 236 4.38 -18.44 -0.62
CA ASP A 236 3.93 -19.27 -1.75
C ASP A 236 3.20 -18.41 -2.79
N VAL A 237 3.35 -18.76 -4.08
CA VAL A 237 2.63 -18.16 -5.21
C VAL A 237 1.11 -18.22 -5.00
N THR A 238 0.60 -19.26 -4.35
CA THR A 238 -0.81 -19.43 -4.00
C THR A 238 -1.31 -18.31 -3.08
N ALA A 239 -0.44 -17.70 -2.25
CA ALA A 239 -0.83 -16.60 -1.39
C ALA A 239 -1.34 -15.36 -2.17
N ALA A 240 -0.93 -15.21 -3.44
CA ALA A 240 -1.42 -14.18 -4.34
C ALA A 240 -2.67 -14.59 -5.14
N GLN A 241 -3.33 -15.70 -4.79
CA GLN A 241 -4.57 -16.17 -5.40
C GLN A 241 -5.77 -15.95 -4.46
N LYS A 242 -6.98 -15.99 -5.01
CA LYS A 242 -8.21 -15.76 -4.21
C LYS A 242 -8.62 -16.94 -3.33
N ASP A 243 -8.05 -18.11 -3.51
CA ASP A 243 -8.31 -19.33 -2.72
C ASP A 243 -9.79 -19.65 -2.52
N GLY A 244 -10.59 -19.49 -3.58
CA GLY A 244 -12.04 -19.75 -3.55
C GLY A 244 -12.90 -18.58 -3.03
N TYR A 245 -12.31 -17.52 -2.51
CA TYR A 245 -13.05 -16.31 -2.14
C TYR A 245 -13.46 -15.51 -3.39
N PRO A 246 -14.59 -14.80 -3.35
CA PRO A 246 -15.04 -13.98 -4.49
C PRO A 246 -14.12 -12.78 -4.73
N HIS A 247 -13.53 -12.21 -3.67
CA HIS A 247 -12.66 -11.04 -3.71
C HIS A 247 -11.43 -11.24 -2.83
N PHE A 248 -10.32 -10.55 -3.17
CA PHE A 248 -9.11 -10.51 -2.33
C PHE A 248 -9.39 -9.90 -0.97
N MET A 249 -10.14 -8.81 -0.90
CA MET A 249 -10.42 -8.12 0.36
C MET A 249 -11.03 -9.06 1.41
N ILE A 250 -12.03 -9.86 1.05
CA ILE A 250 -12.63 -10.80 2.02
C ILE A 250 -11.67 -11.92 2.42
N LYS A 251 -10.86 -12.43 1.48
CA LYS A 251 -9.77 -13.36 1.80
C LYS A 251 -8.82 -12.73 2.81
N GLU A 252 -8.36 -11.51 2.55
CA GLU A 252 -7.40 -10.79 3.39
C GLU A 252 -7.98 -10.44 4.77
N ILE A 253 -9.31 -10.23 4.89
CA ILE A 253 -9.99 -10.12 6.18
C ILE A 253 -9.89 -11.45 6.95
N HIS A 254 -10.11 -12.58 6.28
CA HIS A 254 -9.99 -13.92 6.90
C HIS A 254 -8.54 -14.33 7.22
N GLU A 255 -7.55 -13.75 6.56
CA GLU A 255 -6.13 -14.02 6.82
C GLU A 255 -5.57 -13.28 8.06
N GLN A 256 -6.30 -12.32 8.63
CA GLN A 256 -5.79 -11.49 9.71
C GLN A 256 -5.33 -12.26 10.96
N PRO A 257 -6.01 -13.31 11.43
CA PRO A 257 -5.51 -14.13 12.55
C PRO A 257 -4.11 -14.68 12.28
N THR A 258 -3.93 -15.28 11.11
CA THR A 258 -2.62 -15.84 10.70
C THR A 258 -1.58 -14.75 10.50
N ALA A 259 -1.95 -13.61 9.91
CA ALA A 259 -1.04 -12.48 9.68
C ALA A 259 -0.54 -11.89 11.01
N ILE A 260 -1.42 -11.70 12.00
CA ILE A 260 -1.03 -11.25 13.34
C ILE A 260 -0.10 -12.25 14.00
N THR A 261 -0.42 -13.54 13.97
CA THR A 261 0.43 -14.60 14.53
C THR A 261 1.84 -14.55 13.93
N ARG A 262 1.96 -14.45 12.60
CA ARG A 262 3.26 -14.32 11.91
C ARG A 262 4.02 -13.04 12.28
N THR A 263 3.31 -11.97 12.57
CA THR A 263 3.90 -10.70 12.96
C THR A 263 4.45 -10.74 14.39
N ILE A 264 3.68 -11.29 15.34
CA ILE A 264 4.02 -11.19 16.76
C ILE A 264 4.90 -12.35 17.25
N THR A 265 4.66 -13.59 16.80
CA THR A 265 5.33 -14.78 17.35
C THR A 265 6.86 -14.73 17.30
N PRO A 266 7.51 -14.29 16.21
CA PRO A 266 8.98 -14.22 16.17
C PRO A 266 9.57 -13.20 17.16
N ARG A 267 8.73 -12.28 17.67
CA ARG A 267 9.11 -11.17 18.54
C ARG A 267 8.70 -11.37 19.99
N ILE A 268 8.40 -12.61 20.37
CA ILE A 268 8.04 -12.99 21.75
C ILE A 268 9.01 -14.07 22.21
N LYS A 269 9.75 -13.78 23.27
CA LYS A 269 10.67 -14.72 23.92
C LYS A 269 10.41 -14.68 25.42
N ASP A 270 10.17 -15.83 26.03
CA ASP A 270 9.82 -15.95 27.47
C ASP A 270 8.60 -15.07 27.86
N SER A 271 7.61 -14.98 26.98
CA SER A 271 6.41 -14.12 27.10
C SER A 271 6.74 -12.61 27.19
N LEU A 272 7.87 -12.16 26.67
CA LEU A 272 8.29 -10.77 26.62
C LEU A 272 8.62 -10.34 25.20
N PRO A 273 8.49 -9.03 24.85
CA PRO A 273 8.83 -8.55 23.51
C PRO A 273 10.35 -8.56 23.28
N CYS A 274 10.78 -9.19 22.19
CA CYS A 274 12.17 -9.33 21.77
C CYS A 274 12.31 -8.98 20.28
N PHE A 275 13.22 -8.08 19.94
CA PHE A 275 13.46 -7.62 18.56
C PHE A 275 14.87 -8.00 18.04
N GLU A 276 15.52 -9.01 18.67
CA GLU A 276 16.85 -9.47 18.27
C GLU A 276 16.87 -9.97 16.83
N ASP A 277 15.85 -10.72 16.41
CA ASP A 277 15.73 -11.25 15.04
C ASP A 277 15.50 -10.15 13.98
N ASP A 278 15.01 -8.98 14.41
CA ASP A 278 14.90 -7.78 13.57
C ASP A 278 16.19 -6.93 13.58
N ASN A 279 17.23 -7.36 14.28
CA ASN A 279 18.47 -6.60 14.54
C ASN A 279 18.23 -5.24 15.20
N ILE A 280 17.20 -5.12 16.04
CA ILE A 280 16.91 -3.90 16.80
C ILE A 280 17.35 -4.12 18.25
N PRO A 281 18.43 -3.48 18.70
CA PRO A 281 18.96 -3.66 20.05
C PRO A 281 18.05 -2.97 21.08
N ASP A 282 18.07 -3.46 22.33
CA ASP A 282 17.32 -2.86 23.44
C ASP A 282 17.67 -1.38 23.67
N SER A 283 18.93 -1.00 23.46
CA SER A 283 19.39 0.38 23.56
C SER A 283 18.72 1.35 22.58
N PHE A 284 18.11 0.84 21.49
CA PHE A 284 17.31 1.67 20.60
C PHE A 284 16.07 2.25 21.31
N PHE A 285 15.48 1.48 22.25
CA PHE A 285 14.29 1.86 23.01
C PHE A 285 14.61 2.65 24.28
N GLU A 286 15.91 2.82 24.62
CA GLU A 286 16.34 3.58 25.78
C GLU A 286 16.35 5.09 25.48
N ASP A 287 16.17 5.88 26.54
CA ASP A 287 16.27 7.35 26.52
C ASP A 287 15.41 8.03 25.44
N ILE A 288 14.17 7.53 25.26
CA ILE A 288 13.20 8.14 24.33
C ILE A 288 12.42 9.24 25.07
N SER A 289 12.51 10.47 24.57
CA SER A 289 11.75 11.61 25.10
C SER A 289 10.33 11.67 24.54
N ASP A 290 10.19 11.41 23.25
CA ASP A 290 8.96 11.51 22.49
C ASP A 290 9.00 10.62 21.25
N ILE A 291 7.82 10.36 20.71
CA ILE A 291 7.66 9.57 19.48
C ILE A 291 6.84 10.38 18.48
N THR A 292 7.31 10.47 17.25
CA THR A 292 6.53 10.95 16.11
C THR A 292 6.25 9.79 15.17
N VAL A 293 4.97 9.53 14.88
CA VAL A 293 4.55 8.54 13.87
C VAL A 293 4.22 9.29 12.60
N VAL A 294 4.83 8.89 11.47
CA VAL A 294 4.63 9.55 10.17
C VAL A 294 4.15 8.53 9.16
N ALA A 295 2.99 8.79 8.55
CA ALA A 295 2.36 7.87 7.60
C ALA A 295 1.25 8.54 6.78
N CYS A 296 0.68 7.80 5.82
CA CYS A 296 -0.48 8.19 5.02
C CYS A 296 -1.65 7.20 5.22
N GLY A 297 -2.89 7.70 5.12
CA GLY A 297 -4.12 6.90 5.04
C GLY A 297 -4.27 5.87 6.17
N THR A 298 -4.56 4.63 5.80
CA THR A 298 -4.73 3.50 6.73
C THR A 298 -3.54 3.32 7.68
N ALA A 299 -2.31 3.48 7.19
CA ALA A 299 -1.10 3.37 8.01
C ALA A 299 -1.02 4.51 9.06
N MET A 300 -1.47 5.71 8.73
CA MET A 300 -1.59 6.82 9.68
C MET A 300 -2.63 6.49 10.76
N TYR A 301 -3.77 5.88 10.39
CA TYR A 301 -4.79 5.49 11.38
C TYR A 301 -4.32 4.35 12.29
N ALA A 302 -3.47 3.44 11.80
CA ALA A 302 -2.76 2.50 12.69
C ALA A 302 -1.85 3.24 13.68
N GLY A 303 -1.16 4.28 13.22
CA GLY A 303 -0.38 5.20 14.07
C GLY A 303 -1.24 5.94 15.11
N MET A 304 -2.48 6.33 14.77
CA MET A 304 -3.41 6.96 15.72
C MET A 304 -3.81 6.01 16.87
N VAL A 305 -4.00 4.71 16.55
CA VAL A 305 -4.18 3.68 17.59
C VAL A 305 -2.91 3.54 18.42
N GLY A 306 -1.75 3.45 17.77
CA GLY A 306 -0.45 3.42 18.44
C GLY A 306 -0.25 4.61 19.38
N LYS A 307 -0.57 5.84 18.94
CA LYS A 307 -0.54 7.06 19.78
C LYS A 307 -1.43 6.91 21.01
N ALA A 308 -2.68 6.50 20.83
CA ALA A 308 -3.63 6.38 21.94
C ALA A 308 -3.15 5.35 22.97
N LEU A 309 -2.65 4.19 22.51
CA LEU A 309 -2.08 3.15 23.36
C LEU A 309 -0.83 3.63 24.10
N LEU A 310 0.19 4.11 23.38
CA LEU A 310 1.49 4.53 23.92
C LEU A 310 1.33 5.66 24.94
N LYS A 311 0.46 6.63 24.65
CA LYS A 311 0.19 7.74 25.55
C LYS A 311 -0.57 7.29 26.80
N ASN A 312 -1.66 6.54 26.65
CA ASN A 312 -2.57 6.24 27.75
C ASN A 312 -2.05 5.12 28.66
N LYS A 313 -1.43 4.08 28.07
CA LYS A 313 -0.94 2.93 28.83
C LYS A 313 0.50 3.09 29.30
N PHE A 314 1.36 3.65 28.43
CA PHE A 314 2.79 3.74 28.72
C PHE A 314 3.28 5.16 29.04
N GLY A 315 2.40 6.17 28.99
CA GLY A 315 2.70 7.55 29.37
C GLY A 315 3.78 8.22 28.51
N ILE A 316 3.94 7.78 27.25
CA ILE A 316 4.94 8.30 26.32
C ILE A 316 4.29 9.42 25.48
N PRO A 317 4.91 10.60 25.34
CA PRO A 317 4.44 11.63 24.43
C PRO A 317 4.51 11.12 22.98
N VAL A 318 3.39 11.17 22.26
CA VAL A 318 3.32 10.72 20.86
C VAL A 318 2.54 11.72 20.03
N SER A 319 3.12 12.17 18.89
CA SER A 319 2.43 12.82 17.79
C SER A 319 2.20 11.85 16.62
N VAL A 320 1.22 12.15 15.77
CA VAL A 320 1.00 11.45 14.51
C VAL A 320 0.84 12.52 13.44
N GLU A 321 1.71 12.45 12.45
CA GLU A 321 1.80 13.45 11.39
C GLU A 321 1.47 12.82 10.03
N ILE A 322 0.79 13.57 9.18
CA ILE A 322 0.54 13.19 7.79
C ILE A 322 1.85 13.35 7.02
N ALA A 323 2.30 12.29 6.35
CA ALA A 323 3.62 12.31 5.73
C ALA A 323 3.77 13.40 4.65
N SER A 324 2.72 13.69 3.87
CA SER A 324 2.72 14.77 2.88
C SER A 324 2.94 16.15 3.48
N GLU A 325 2.49 16.38 4.73
CA GLU A 325 2.68 17.65 5.43
C GLU A 325 4.03 17.70 6.15
N PHE A 326 4.37 16.61 6.87
CA PHE A 326 5.62 16.51 7.64
C PHE A 326 6.86 16.83 6.80
N ARG A 327 6.89 16.43 5.54
CA ARG A 327 8.03 16.66 4.65
C ARG A 327 8.28 18.14 4.32
N TYR A 328 7.28 19.00 4.45
CA TYR A 328 7.36 20.45 4.20
C TYR A 328 7.41 21.29 5.47
N GLU A 329 7.18 20.67 6.62
CA GLU A 329 7.33 21.32 7.90
C GLU A 329 8.78 21.29 8.38
N GLN A 330 9.06 22.08 9.41
CA GLN A 330 10.35 22.04 10.10
C GLN A 330 10.19 21.19 11.36
N PRO A 331 10.52 19.88 11.33
CA PRO A 331 10.26 18.99 12.46
C PRO A 331 11.13 19.36 13.65
N VAL A 332 10.51 19.42 14.83
CA VAL A 332 11.22 19.64 16.10
C VAL A 332 11.64 18.28 16.65
N LEU A 333 12.77 17.78 16.18
CA LEU A 333 13.34 16.50 16.55
C LEU A 333 14.67 16.67 17.26
N THR A 334 14.93 15.81 18.22
CA THR A 334 16.19 15.72 18.96
C THR A 334 16.82 14.33 18.77
N ASP A 335 18.04 14.12 19.26
CA ASP A 335 18.69 12.81 19.29
C ASP A 335 17.95 11.77 20.16
N ARG A 336 17.02 12.23 21.02
CA ARG A 336 16.14 11.40 21.85
C ARG A 336 14.74 11.21 21.26
N SER A 337 14.42 11.86 20.16
CA SER A 337 13.14 11.69 19.47
C SER A 337 13.17 10.44 18.61
N MET A 338 12.23 9.51 18.82
CA MET A 338 12.02 8.34 17.95
C MET A 338 11.01 8.70 16.87
N VAL A 339 11.32 8.43 15.60
CA VAL A 339 10.37 8.61 14.50
C VAL A 339 10.02 7.25 13.91
N ILE A 340 8.72 6.93 13.89
CA ILE A 340 8.20 5.66 13.37
C ILE A 340 7.49 5.93 12.05
N PHE A 341 8.00 5.36 10.96
CA PHE A 341 7.40 5.42 9.63
C PHE A 341 6.58 4.17 9.38
N VAL A 342 5.35 4.31 8.90
CA VAL A 342 4.47 3.17 8.65
C VAL A 342 4.03 3.16 7.19
N SER A 343 4.30 2.04 6.50
CA SER A 343 3.89 1.85 5.10
C SER A 343 3.76 0.37 4.79
N GLN A 344 2.63 -0.05 4.24
CA GLN A 344 2.45 -1.45 3.82
C GLN A 344 3.45 -1.81 2.71
N SER A 345 3.53 -1.00 1.64
CA SER A 345 4.41 -1.23 0.49
C SER A 345 5.88 -0.87 0.77
N GLY A 346 6.13 0.05 1.71
CA GLY A 346 7.43 0.66 1.90
C GLY A 346 7.93 1.51 0.72
N GLU A 347 6.99 1.91 -0.17
CA GLU A 347 7.27 2.69 -1.40
C GLU A 347 6.40 3.95 -1.48
N THR A 348 5.68 4.31 -0.42
CA THR A 348 4.86 5.53 -0.38
C THR A 348 5.76 6.75 -0.41
N ILE A 349 5.68 7.56 -1.48
CA ILE A 349 6.64 8.64 -1.73
C ILE A 349 6.69 9.66 -0.59
N ASP A 350 5.53 10.14 -0.13
CA ASP A 350 5.49 11.11 0.97
C ASP A 350 6.15 10.57 2.25
N THR A 351 5.91 9.29 2.57
CA THR A 351 6.51 8.64 3.74
C THR A 351 8.02 8.45 3.56
N LEU A 352 8.49 8.18 2.35
CA LEU A 352 9.91 8.05 2.02
C LEU A 352 10.63 9.41 2.18
N GLU A 353 10.06 10.48 1.61
CA GLU A 353 10.66 11.81 1.72
C GLU A 353 10.64 12.34 3.15
N ALA A 354 9.58 12.03 3.91
CA ALA A 354 9.52 12.31 5.34
C ALA A 354 10.62 11.56 6.12
N LEU A 355 10.90 10.30 5.79
CA LEU A 355 12.00 9.52 6.37
C LEU A 355 13.35 10.17 6.06
N ARG A 356 13.58 10.55 4.79
CA ARG A 356 14.81 11.22 4.35
C ARG A 356 15.04 12.54 5.11
N LEU A 357 13.94 13.29 5.33
CA LEU A 357 13.98 14.51 6.14
C LEU A 357 14.36 14.19 7.60
N ALA A 358 13.67 13.26 8.26
CA ALA A 358 13.91 12.91 9.65
C ALA A 358 15.33 12.37 9.90
N ASN A 359 15.90 11.62 8.97
CA ASN A 359 17.26 11.08 9.05
C ASN A 359 18.35 12.17 9.13
N LYS A 360 18.01 13.44 8.79
CA LYS A 360 18.91 14.60 8.96
C LYS A 360 18.99 15.05 10.42
N TYR A 361 17.99 14.72 11.24
CA TYR A 361 17.84 15.23 12.62
C TYR A 361 18.05 14.15 13.69
N THR A 362 17.65 12.90 13.43
CA THR A 362 17.76 11.81 14.41
C THR A 362 18.27 10.53 13.76
N LYS A 363 18.92 9.67 14.57
CA LYS A 363 19.27 8.28 14.20
C LYS A 363 18.27 7.26 14.77
N LYS A 364 17.26 7.72 15.50
CA LYS A 364 16.23 6.85 16.08
C LYS A 364 15.02 6.75 15.14
N THR A 365 15.24 6.32 13.87
CA THR A 365 14.17 6.04 12.90
C THR A 365 13.90 4.55 12.80
N LEU A 366 12.62 4.18 12.92
CA LEU A 366 12.10 2.82 12.80
C LEU A 366 11.01 2.79 11.75
N SER A 367 11.07 1.87 10.81
CA SER A 367 9.99 1.67 9.84
C SER A 367 9.24 0.37 10.10
N ILE A 368 7.91 0.44 10.07
CA ILE A 368 7.00 -0.71 10.09
C ILE A 368 6.52 -0.92 8.65
N VAL A 369 7.02 -1.96 7.97
CA VAL A 369 6.75 -2.23 6.57
C VAL A 369 6.44 -3.71 6.34
N ASN A 370 5.69 -4.03 5.27
CA ASN A 370 5.41 -5.42 4.92
C ASN A 370 6.32 -5.94 3.81
N VAL A 371 6.72 -5.10 2.86
CA VAL A 371 7.53 -5.52 1.70
C VAL A 371 9.01 -5.48 2.05
N LYS A 372 9.63 -6.67 2.07
CA LYS A 372 11.07 -6.81 2.34
C LYS A 372 11.88 -6.18 1.22
N GLY A 373 12.90 -5.39 1.62
CA GLY A 373 13.80 -4.72 0.68
C GLY A 373 13.19 -3.47 0.00
N SER A 374 11.99 -3.02 0.42
CA SER A 374 11.42 -1.75 -0.06
C SER A 374 12.33 -0.55 0.25
N THR A 375 12.10 0.57 -0.45
CA THR A 375 12.98 1.75 -0.34
C THR A 375 12.97 2.33 1.08
N ILE A 376 11.79 2.45 1.71
CA ILE A 376 11.69 2.89 3.11
C ILE A 376 12.46 1.93 4.04
N ALA A 377 12.36 0.60 3.80
CA ALA A 377 13.09 -0.37 4.61
C ALA A 377 14.61 -0.22 4.49
N ARG A 378 15.13 0.06 3.29
CA ARG A 378 16.58 0.22 3.08
C ARG A 378 17.15 1.51 3.65
N GLU A 379 16.34 2.57 3.68
CA GLU A 379 16.78 3.89 4.14
C GLU A 379 16.56 4.15 5.63
N SER A 380 15.80 3.29 6.31
CA SER A 380 15.57 3.37 7.76
C SER A 380 16.76 2.84 8.56
N ASN A 381 17.01 3.42 9.74
CA ASN A 381 18.04 2.88 10.63
C ASN A 381 17.64 1.51 11.18
N TYR A 382 16.35 1.31 11.46
CA TYR A 382 15.80 0.03 11.91
C TYR A 382 14.49 -0.29 11.19
N VAL A 383 14.22 -1.56 11.00
CA VAL A 383 13.03 -2.03 10.26
C VAL A 383 12.35 -3.15 11.00
N LEU A 384 11.04 -3.04 11.14
CA LEU A 384 10.15 -4.08 11.62
C LEU A 384 9.28 -4.56 10.45
N TYR A 385 9.52 -5.77 9.95
CA TYR A 385 8.71 -6.37 8.89
C TYR A 385 7.47 -7.05 9.46
N THR A 386 6.30 -6.72 8.94
CA THR A 386 5.03 -7.24 9.48
C THR A 386 4.72 -8.68 9.09
N HIS A 387 5.40 -9.24 8.07
CA HIS A 387 5.21 -10.62 7.60
C HIS A 387 3.76 -11.00 7.28
N ALA A 388 2.92 -10.03 6.90
CA ALA A 388 1.50 -10.24 6.58
C ALA A 388 1.28 -11.02 5.26
N GLY A 389 2.34 -11.26 4.49
CA GLY A 389 2.24 -11.79 3.13
C GLY A 389 1.71 -10.72 2.13
N PRO A 390 1.46 -11.10 0.88
CA PRO A 390 0.96 -10.15 -0.12
C PRO A 390 -0.45 -9.67 0.24
N GLU A 391 -0.70 -8.38 0.08
CA GLU A 391 -2.01 -7.75 0.21
C GLU A 391 -2.34 -7.09 -1.13
N ILE A 392 -3.35 -7.65 -1.83
CA ILE A 392 -3.67 -7.35 -3.24
C ILE A 392 -4.84 -6.37 -3.35
N ALA A 393 -5.88 -6.51 -2.51
CA ALA A 393 -6.99 -5.57 -2.49
C ALA A 393 -6.47 -4.14 -2.29
N VAL A 394 -6.99 -3.18 -3.08
CA VAL A 394 -6.52 -1.79 -3.01
C VAL A 394 -6.77 -1.21 -1.62
N ALA A 395 -7.96 -1.41 -1.05
CA ALA A 395 -8.25 -1.04 0.32
C ALA A 395 -7.55 -2.00 1.30
N SER A 396 -6.63 -1.49 2.11
CA SER A 396 -5.87 -2.27 3.09
C SER A 396 -6.76 -2.80 4.21
N THR A 397 -6.52 -4.05 4.63
CA THR A 397 -7.20 -4.72 5.75
C THR A 397 -6.22 -5.36 6.71
N LYS A 398 -5.58 -6.47 6.33
CA LYS A 398 -4.63 -7.18 7.19
C LYS A 398 -3.38 -6.36 7.50
N ALA A 399 -2.93 -5.50 6.58
CA ALA A 399 -1.78 -4.62 6.84
C ALA A 399 -2.05 -3.67 8.02
N TYR A 400 -3.27 -3.14 8.14
CA TYR A 400 -3.65 -2.31 9.28
C TYR A 400 -3.51 -3.04 10.61
N THR A 401 -4.10 -4.22 10.75
CA THR A 401 -4.10 -4.96 12.02
C THR A 401 -2.70 -5.40 12.45
N VAL A 402 -1.85 -5.80 11.50
CA VAL A 402 -0.45 -6.15 11.83
C VAL A 402 0.40 -4.92 12.17
N GLN A 403 0.12 -3.75 11.57
CA GLN A 403 0.74 -2.49 11.96
C GLN A 403 0.34 -2.10 13.38
N VAL A 404 -0.94 -2.23 13.73
CA VAL A 404 -1.43 -2.03 15.10
C VAL A 404 -0.75 -3.00 16.06
N ALA A 405 -0.71 -4.30 15.75
CA ALA A 405 -0.04 -5.31 16.59
C ALA A 405 1.46 -4.97 16.81
N SER A 406 2.11 -4.40 15.79
CA SER A 406 3.50 -3.93 15.90
C SER A 406 3.64 -2.79 16.93
N PHE A 407 2.69 -1.84 16.96
CA PHE A 407 2.69 -0.80 18.00
C PHE A 407 2.47 -1.36 19.40
N TYR A 408 1.72 -2.46 19.56
CA TYR A 408 1.54 -3.13 20.83
C TYR A 408 2.84 -3.76 21.34
N LEU A 409 3.60 -4.43 20.47
CA LEU A 409 4.91 -4.97 20.81
C LEU A 409 5.92 -3.86 21.16
N ILE A 410 5.98 -2.80 20.36
CA ILE A 410 6.85 -1.64 20.59
C ILE A 410 6.48 -0.96 21.92
N GLY A 411 5.20 -0.77 22.19
CA GLY A 411 4.72 -0.16 23.42
C GLY A 411 5.08 -0.98 24.66
N CYS A 412 4.87 -2.30 24.60
CA CYS A 412 5.25 -3.21 25.69
C CYS A 412 6.78 -3.14 25.95
N LYS A 413 7.60 -3.14 24.89
CA LYS A 413 9.07 -3.01 25.00
C LYS A 413 9.47 -1.69 25.63
N LEU A 414 8.91 -0.58 25.16
CA LEU A 414 9.17 0.75 25.70
C LEU A 414 8.73 0.86 27.17
N GLY A 415 7.59 0.26 27.53
CA GLY A 415 7.11 0.19 28.90
C GLY A 415 8.09 -0.52 29.84
N LEU A 416 8.62 -1.66 29.38
CA LEU A 416 9.65 -2.43 30.11
C LEU A 416 10.95 -1.66 30.28
N VAL A 417 11.50 -1.15 29.18
CA VAL A 417 12.82 -0.47 29.18
C VAL A 417 12.77 0.82 29.99
N SER A 418 11.64 1.56 29.94
CA SER A 418 11.46 2.78 30.73
C SER A 418 11.07 2.54 32.19
N GLY A 419 10.88 1.29 32.62
CA GLY A 419 10.44 0.92 33.96
C GLY A 419 8.98 1.32 34.28
N ARG A 420 8.19 1.64 33.28
CA ARG A 420 6.75 2.00 33.41
C ARG A 420 5.84 0.78 33.41
N MET A 421 6.38 -0.40 33.14
CA MET A 421 5.71 -1.69 33.16
C MET A 421 6.62 -2.72 33.82
N THR A 422 6.09 -3.51 34.73
CA THR A 422 6.78 -4.66 35.31
C THR A 422 6.85 -5.81 34.32
N LYS A 423 7.74 -6.80 34.57
CA LYS A 423 7.81 -8.00 33.73
C LYS A 423 6.52 -8.81 33.73
N GLU A 424 5.84 -8.88 34.88
CA GLU A 424 4.58 -9.60 35.05
C GLU A 424 3.44 -8.93 34.27
N GLU A 425 3.33 -7.60 34.34
CA GLU A 425 2.37 -6.84 33.51
C GLU A 425 2.65 -7.01 32.02
N ALA A 426 3.93 -7.01 31.62
CA ALA A 426 4.33 -7.21 30.24
C ALA A 426 3.96 -8.62 29.73
N LYS A 427 4.17 -9.66 30.55
CA LYS A 427 3.75 -11.03 30.20
C LYS A 427 2.25 -11.12 29.99
N THR A 428 1.45 -10.60 30.93
CA THR A 428 0.00 -10.57 30.79
C THR A 428 -0.43 -9.79 29.53
N PHE A 429 0.23 -8.68 29.23
CA PHE A 429 -0.06 -7.90 28.04
C PHE A 429 0.27 -8.68 26.75
N ILE A 430 1.37 -9.40 26.72
CA ILE A 430 1.78 -10.24 25.57
C ILE A 430 0.84 -11.45 25.45
N GLU A 431 0.42 -12.09 26.53
CA GLU A 431 -0.56 -13.17 26.53
C GLU A 431 -1.90 -12.70 25.92
N ASN A 432 -2.38 -11.51 26.30
CA ASN A 432 -3.58 -10.93 25.69
C ASN A 432 -3.37 -10.61 24.19
N LEU A 433 -2.17 -10.18 23.78
CA LEU A 433 -1.87 -9.94 22.37
C LEU A 433 -1.85 -11.26 21.58
N GLN A 434 -1.37 -12.34 22.16
CA GLN A 434 -1.37 -13.68 21.54
C GLN A 434 -2.78 -14.27 21.42
N GLU A 435 -3.76 -13.81 22.24
CA GLU A 435 -5.16 -14.21 22.14
C GLU A 435 -5.93 -13.48 21.02
N VAL A 436 -5.43 -12.35 20.52
CA VAL A 436 -6.09 -11.54 19.48
C VAL A 436 -6.49 -12.37 18.23
N PRO A 437 -5.69 -13.29 17.68
CA PRO A 437 -6.10 -14.14 16.56
C PRO A 437 -7.42 -14.89 16.84
N ASN A 438 -7.57 -15.51 18.01
CA ASN A 438 -8.79 -16.24 18.40
C ASN A 438 -9.99 -15.31 18.52
N LEU A 439 -9.80 -14.12 19.08
CA LEU A 439 -10.86 -13.10 19.17
C LEU A 439 -11.34 -12.69 17.75
N ILE A 440 -10.42 -12.46 16.82
CA ILE A 440 -10.75 -12.13 15.44
C ILE A 440 -11.51 -13.27 14.76
N GLU A 441 -11.06 -14.53 14.89
CA GLU A 441 -11.77 -15.68 14.33
C GLU A 441 -13.21 -15.75 14.84
N SER A 442 -13.44 -15.46 16.12
CA SER A 442 -14.78 -15.47 16.70
C SER A 442 -15.71 -14.41 16.10
N VAL A 443 -15.23 -13.21 15.78
CA VAL A 443 -16.07 -12.15 15.17
C VAL A 443 -16.26 -12.35 13.65
N ILE A 444 -15.34 -12.98 12.96
CA ILE A 444 -15.50 -13.33 11.54
C ILE A 444 -16.72 -14.25 11.36
N THR A 445 -17.04 -15.09 12.31
CA THR A 445 -18.24 -15.95 12.25
C THR A 445 -19.55 -15.16 12.16
N GLN A 446 -19.57 -13.88 12.56
CA GLN A 446 -20.73 -12.98 12.46
C GLN A 446 -20.93 -12.38 11.05
N ALA A 447 -20.07 -12.71 10.09
CA ALA A 447 -20.12 -12.16 8.72
C ALA A 447 -21.51 -12.26 8.05
N PRO A 448 -22.28 -13.38 8.15
CA PRO A 448 -23.62 -13.46 7.57
C PRO A 448 -24.63 -12.47 8.18
N GLU A 449 -24.55 -12.21 9.48
CA GLU A 449 -25.42 -11.25 10.17
C GLU A 449 -25.06 -9.81 9.75
N ILE A 450 -23.77 -9.52 9.60
CA ILE A 450 -23.27 -8.22 9.13
C ILE A 450 -23.73 -7.99 7.68
N GLU A 451 -23.64 -8.99 6.81
CA GLU A 451 -24.15 -8.90 5.45
C GLU A 451 -25.64 -8.51 5.44
N GLN A 452 -26.44 -9.12 6.29
CA GLN A 452 -27.87 -8.82 6.35
C GLN A 452 -28.16 -7.39 6.81
N LEU A 453 -27.44 -6.90 7.82
CA LEU A 453 -27.64 -5.54 8.34
C LEU A 453 -27.20 -4.45 7.35
N THR A 454 -26.14 -4.71 6.56
CA THR A 454 -25.60 -3.74 5.60
C THR A 454 -26.52 -3.49 4.40
N LYS A 455 -27.53 -4.33 4.15
CA LYS A 455 -28.54 -4.09 3.11
C LYS A 455 -29.24 -2.74 3.27
N ARG A 456 -29.40 -2.24 4.50
CA ARG A 456 -29.94 -0.90 4.75
C ARG A 456 -28.98 0.23 4.39
N MET A 457 -27.68 -0.03 4.37
CA MET A 457 -26.66 0.96 4.08
C MET A 457 -26.45 1.17 2.57
N THR A 458 -26.87 0.24 1.72
CA THR A 458 -26.61 0.29 0.27
C THR A 458 -27.15 1.55 -0.42
N ASN A 459 -28.22 2.16 0.11
CA ASN A 459 -28.83 3.38 -0.42
C ASN A 459 -28.34 4.65 0.31
N ALA A 460 -27.51 4.54 1.33
CA ALA A 460 -26.98 5.69 2.05
C ALA A 460 -26.01 6.48 1.17
N THR A 461 -26.06 7.80 1.28
CA THR A 461 -25.08 8.72 0.67
C THR A 461 -24.06 9.21 1.68
N ASN A 462 -24.44 9.27 2.96
CA ASN A 462 -23.60 9.69 4.07
C ASN A 462 -23.66 8.65 5.20
N ALA A 463 -22.60 8.53 5.98
CA ALA A 463 -22.54 7.72 7.18
C ALA A 463 -21.56 8.35 8.18
N PHE A 464 -21.78 8.11 9.47
CA PHE A 464 -20.90 8.61 10.51
C PHE A 464 -20.38 7.45 11.37
N TYR A 465 -19.12 7.58 11.78
CA TYR A 465 -18.51 6.73 12.77
C TYR A 465 -18.25 7.54 14.03
N ILE A 466 -18.59 7.02 15.20
CA ILE A 466 -18.35 7.72 16.46
C ILE A 466 -17.75 6.77 17.51
N GLY A 467 -16.82 7.30 18.28
CA GLY A 467 -16.16 6.60 19.37
C GLY A 467 -15.42 7.56 20.29
N ARG A 468 -14.78 7.05 21.34
CA ARG A 468 -13.90 7.84 22.22
C ARG A 468 -12.59 7.09 22.48
N GLY A 469 -11.48 7.84 22.61
CA GLY A 469 -10.17 7.25 22.86
C GLY A 469 -9.75 6.32 21.72
N LEU A 470 -9.42 5.06 22.03
CA LEU A 470 -9.05 4.04 21.05
C LEU A 470 -10.18 3.79 20.03
N ASP A 471 -11.43 3.79 20.48
CA ASP A 471 -12.58 3.59 19.59
C ASP A 471 -12.73 4.70 18.56
N TYR A 472 -12.36 5.95 18.89
CA TYR A 472 -12.31 7.04 17.91
C TYR A 472 -11.20 6.84 16.87
N ALA A 473 -9.99 6.47 17.33
CA ALA A 473 -8.88 6.21 16.41
C ALA A 473 -9.21 5.08 15.41
N LEU A 474 -9.85 4.01 15.89
CA LEU A 474 -10.36 2.93 15.06
C LEU A 474 -11.47 3.40 14.11
N SER A 475 -12.41 4.22 14.60
CA SER A 475 -13.53 4.74 13.79
C SER A 475 -13.06 5.49 12.54
N MET A 476 -11.90 6.14 12.61
CA MET A 476 -11.30 6.81 11.45
C MET A 476 -10.95 5.81 10.33
N GLU A 477 -10.40 4.65 10.68
CA GLU A 477 -10.13 3.57 9.72
C GLU A 477 -11.42 2.96 9.18
N GLY A 478 -12.41 2.71 10.04
CA GLY A 478 -13.72 2.20 9.60
C GLY A 478 -14.41 3.12 8.59
N ALA A 479 -14.39 4.43 8.84
CA ALA A 479 -14.93 5.43 7.92
C ALA A 479 -14.14 5.48 6.60
N LEU A 480 -12.81 5.34 6.65
CA LEU A 480 -11.97 5.28 5.46
C LEU A 480 -12.33 4.06 4.61
N LYS A 481 -12.42 2.87 5.19
CA LYS A 481 -12.78 1.65 4.44
C LYS A 481 -14.14 1.78 3.78
N LEU A 482 -15.14 2.30 4.50
CA LEU A 482 -16.47 2.47 3.92
C LEU A 482 -16.45 3.44 2.72
N LYS A 483 -15.80 4.60 2.85
CA LYS A 483 -15.75 5.58 1.75
C LYS A 483 -14.98 5.08 0.53
N GLU A 484 -13.86 4.38 0.73
CA GLU A 484 -12.99 3.89 -0.35
C GLU A 484 -13.72 2.93 -1.30
N ILE A 485 -14.48 1.97 -0.76
CA ILE A 485 -15.02 0.87 -1.56
C ILE A 485 -16.52 0.95 -1.82
N SER A 486 -17.27 1.73 -1.04
CA SER A 486 -18.73 1.90 -1.23
C SER A 486 -19.13 3.25 -1.83
N TYR A 487 -18.19 4.22 -1.83
CA TYR A 487 -18.40 5.61 -2.25
C TYR A 487 -19.45 6.37 -1.42
N ILE A 488 -19.80 5.87 -0.24
CA ILE A 488 -20.58 6.59 0.76
C ILE A 488 -19.66 7.62 1.42
N HIS A 489 -20.08 8.87 1.51
CA HIS A 489 -19.33 9.88 2.25
C HIS A 489 -19.38 9.54 3.74
N ALA A 490 -18.33 8.92 4.26
CA ALA A 490 -18.24 8.48 5.62
C ALA A 490 -17.17 9.26 6.40
N GLU A 491 -17.51 9.77 7.58
CA GLU A 491 -16.61 10.50 8.45
C GLU A 491 -16.64 9.95 9.88
N ALA A 492 -15.50 10.07 10.55
CA ALA A 492 -15.37 9.66 11.95
C ALA A 492 -15.16 10.87 12.86
N TYR A 493 -15.85 10.85 13.99
CA TYR A 493 -15.76 11.90 14.99
C TYR A 493 -15.54 11.34 16.39
N ALA A 494 -14.76 12.03 17.20
CA ALA A 494 -14.82 11.84 18.63
C ALA A 494 -16.26 12.12 19.09
N ALA A 495 -16.92 11.15 19.73
CA ALA A 495 -18.38 11.19 19.97
C ALA A 495 -18.84 12.47 20.69
N GLY A 496 -18.00 13.04 21.56
CA GLY A 496 -18.29 14.31 22.24
C GLY A 496 -18.19 15.54 21.35
N GLU A 497 -17.34 15.48 20.30
CA GLU A 497 -17.09 16.60 19.38
C GLU A 497 -18.25 16.80 18.40
N LEU A 498 -19.02 15.75 18.14
CA LEU A 498 -20.12 15.80 17.17
C LEU A 498 -21.09 16.96 17.42
N LYS A 499 -21.36 17.28 18.69
CA LYS A 499 -22.28 18.37 19.08
C LYS A 499 -21.76 19.79 18.84
N HIS A 500 -20.46 19.94 18.52
CA HIS A 500 -19.85 21.25 18.24
C HIS A 500 -19.96 21.69 16.78
N GLY A 501 -20.88 21.10 16.01
CA GLY A 501 -21.20 21.47 14.64
C GLY A 501 -21.79 20.32 13.83
N THR A 502 -21.05 19.23 13.70
CA THR A 502 -21.35 18.11 12.81
C THR A 502 -22.69 17.41 13.07
N ILE A 503 -23.21 17.50 14.30
CA ILE A 503 -24.53 16.92 14.64
C ILE A 503 -25.67 17.51 13.78
N ALA A 504 -25.46 18.69 13.17
CA ALA A 504 -26.39 19.31 12.23
C ALA A 504 -26.63 18.45 10.96
N LEU A 505 -25.70 17.54 10.64
CA LEU A 505 -25.80 16.63 9.51
C LEU A 505 -26.59 15.34 9.84
N ILE A 506 -26.90 15.11 11.11
CA ILE A 506 -27.67 13.94 11.53
C ILE A 506 -29.14 14.17 11.18
N SER A 507 -29.67 13.31 10.34
CA SER A 507 -31.06 13.31 9.86
C SER A 507 -31.67 11.92 9.96
N GLU A 508 -32.99 11.83 9.70
CA GLU A 508 -33.73 10.57 9.75
C GLU A 508 -33.11 9.48 8.88
N GLY A 509 -32.80 8.33 9.48
CA GLY A 509 -32.28 7.15 8.81
C GLY A 509 -30.79 7.21 8.42
N VAL A 510 -30.05 8.30 8.71
CA VAL A 510 -28.60 8.35 8.42
C VAL A 510 -27.86 7.32 9.25
N PRO A 511 -27.02 6.46 8.65
CA PRO A 511 -26.25 5.47 9.40
C PRO A 511 -25.21 6.10 10.34
N VAL A 512 -25.22 5.68 11.58
CA VAL A 512 -24.19 6.00 12.57
C VAL A 512 -23.64 4.70 13.14
N ILE A 513 -22.39 4.40 12.86
CA ILE A 513 -21.66 3.27 13.43
C ILE A 513 -20.97 3.76 14.70
N ALA A 514 -21.41 3.28 15.85
CA ALA A 514 -20.92 3.67 17.15
C ALA A 514 -20.06 2.56 17.73
N VAL A 515 -18.83 2.88 18.11
CA VAL A 515 -17.92 1.94 18.79
C VAL A 515 -17.80 2.34 20.26
N ALA A 516 -18.13 1.42 21.17
CA ALA A 516 -18.19 1.65 22.61
C ALA A 516 -17.58 0.48 23.38
N THR A 517 -16.26 0.29 23.28
CA THR A 517 -15.53 -0.82 23.90
C THR A 517 -14.72 -0.41 25.12
N GLN A 518 -14.49 0.91 25.29
CA GLN A 518 -13.64 1.44 26.36
C GLN A 518 -14.47 1.70 27.63
N SER A 519 -14.31 0.85 28.65
CA SER A 519 -15.11 0.82 29.86
C SER A 519 -15.16 2.17 30.58
N HIS A 520 -14.01 2.88 30.67
CA HIS A 520 -13.90 4.15 31.43
C HIS A 520 -14.67 5.33 30.79
N VAL A 521 -15.03 5.25 29.49
CA VAL A 521 -15.80 6.28 28.77
C VAL A 521 -17.12 5.77 28.22
N TYR A 522 -17.48 4.50 28.48
CA TYR A 522 -18.65 3.84 27.93
C TYR A 522 -19.95 4.65 28.13
N SER A 523 -20.25 5.04 29.38
CA SER A 523 -21.46 5.83 29.70
C SER A 523 -21.54 7.15 28.94
N LYS A 524 -20.39 7.76 28.61
CA LYS A 524 -20.30 8.99 27.82
C LYS A 524 -20.59 8.75 26.34
N VAL A 525 -20.10 7.62 25.80
CA VAL A 525 -20.40 7.22 24.41
C VAL A 525 -21.90 6.93 24.28
N ILE A 526 -22.49 6.17 25.20
CA ILE A 526 -23.94 5.89 25.19
C ILE A 526 -24.78 7.18 25.26
N SER A 527 -24.35 8.16 26.04
CA SER A 527 -25.03 9.48 26.07
C SER A 527 -24.97 10.17 24.69
N ASN A 528 -23.82 10.16 24.02
CA ASN A 528 -23.68 10.73 22.69
C ASN A 528 -24.48 9.94 21.61
N ILE A 529 -24.57 8.63 21.75
CA ILE A 529 -25.41 7.79 20.89
C ILE A 529 -26.88 8.21 21.00
N ARG A 530 -27.39 8.41 22.22
CA ARG A 530 -28.77 8.89 22.42
C ARG A 530 -29.02 10.25 21.79
N GLU A 531 -28.01 11.14 21.76
CA GLU A 531 -28.12 12.45 21.12
C GLU A 531 -28.34 12.34 19.59
N VAL A 532 -27.62 11.44 18.90
CA VAL A 532 -27.82 11.20 17.47
C VAL A 532 -29.09 10.40 17.20
N LYS A 533 -29.42 9.45 18.08
CA LYS A 533 -30.63 8.65 18.01
C LYS A 533 -31.90 9.51 18.11
N ALA A 534 -31.91 10.51 19.01
CA ALA A 534 -32.98 11.47 19.16
C ALA A 534 -33.23 12.36 17.92
N ARG A 535 -32.28 12.36 16.95
CA ARG A 535 -32.38 13.07 15.65
C ARG A 535 -32.71 12.14 14.49
N GLY A 536 -33.08 10.91 14.79
CA GLY A 536 -33.52 9.94 13.78
C GLY A 536 -32.41 9.09 13.16
N ALA A 537 -31.17 9.15 13.66
CA ALA A 537 -30.09 8.31 13.16
C ALA A 537 -30.44 6.80 13.22
N TYR A 538 -30.01 6.06 12.20
CA TYR A 538 -29.96 4.59 12.23
C TYR A 538 -28.65 4.14 12.84
N VAL A 539 -28.70 3.70 14.09
CA VAL A 539 -27.50 3.41 14.88
C VAL A 539 -27.17 1.92 14.89
N ILE A 540 -25.93 1.61 14.47
CA ILE A 540 -25.28 0.30 14.61
C ILE A 540 -24.26 0.44 15.74
N LEU A 541 -24.46 -0.26 16.84
CA LEU A 541 -23.60 -0.20 18.04
C LEU A 541 -22.72 -1.44 18.11
N LEU A 542 -21.40 -1.23 18.20
CA LEU A 542 -20.41 -2.25 18.53
C LEU A 542 -20.03 -2.09 20.01
N SER A 543 -20.26 -3.09 20.84
CA SER A 543 -19.85 -3.07 22.25
C SER A 543 -19.62 -4.47 22.81
N LYS A 544 -18.95 -4.55 23.96
CA LYS A 544 -18.73 -5.80 24.70
C LYS A 544 -19.94 -6.22 25.56
N ASP A 545 -20.95 -5.37 25.68
CA ASP A 545 -22.17 -5.71 26.40
C ASP A 545 -22.92 -6.82 25.67
N LYS A 546 -23.57 -7.67 26.45
CA LYS A 546 -24.49 -8.66 25.93
C LYS A 546 -25.90 -8.08 25.97
N ASP A 547 -26.68 -8.30 24.90
CA ASP A 547 -28.14 -8.09 24.87
C ASP A 547 -28.62 -6.64 25.09
N ILE A 548 -28.03 -5.65 24.37
CA ILE A 548 -28.62 -4.31 24.34
C ILE A 548 -29.90 -4.34 23.49
N THR A 549 -31.05 -4.36 24.14
CA THR A 549 -32.37 -4.36 23.48
C THR A 549 -33.05 -2.99 23.51
N ASP A 550 -32.45 -2.01 24.19
CA ASP A 550 -32.99 -0.65 24.32
C ASP A 550 -32.92 0.11 22.98
N LYS A 551 -34.05 0.25 22.31
CA LYS A 551 -34.18 0.95 21.01
C LYS A 551 -33.90 2.44 21.10
N SER A 552 -33.83 3.01 22.32
CA SER A 552 -33.38 4.40 22.51
C SER A 552 -31.86 4.55 22.38
N ILE A 553 -31.13 3.43 22.35
CA ILE A 553 -29.66 3.40 22.19
C ILE A 553 -29.31 3.04 20.74
N CYS A 554 -29.77 1.91 20.22
CA CYS A 554 -29.38 1.46 18.88
C CYS A 554 -30.52 0.73 18.16
N ASP A 555 -30.44 0.71 16.83
CA ASP A 555 -31.32 -0.11 15.98
C ASP A 555 -30.77 -1.52 15.85
N VAL A 556 -29.45 -1.65 15.76
CA VAL A 556 -28.69 -2.91 15.69
C VAL A 556 -27.58 -2.87 16.71
N HIS A 557 -27.44 -3.95 17.45
CA HIS A 557 -26.32 -4.19 18.34
C HIS A 557 -25.48 -5.37 17.83
N ILE A 558 -24.18 -5.16 17.70
CA ILE A 558 -23.19 -6.19 17.40
C ILE A 558 -22.39 -6.42 18.68
N SER A 559 -22.59 -7.58 19.30
CA SER A 559 -21.89 -7.94 20.52
C SER A 559 -20.49 -8.47 20.20
N LEU A 560 -19.49 -7.88 20.83
CA LEU A 560 -18.08 -8.29 20.72
C LEU A 560 -17.72 -9.26 21.84
N PRO A 561 -16.75 -10.16 21.65
CA PRO A 561 -16.17 -10.97 22.71
C PRO A 561 -15.65 -10.13 23.87
N GLN A 562 -15.51 -10.75 25.04
CA GLN A 562 -14.91 -10.08 26.18
C GLN A 562 -13.38 -10.06 26.06
N ALA A 563 -12.81 -8.89 25.96
CA ALA A 563 -11.38 -8.64 25.91
C ALA A 563 -11.02 -7.45 26.79
N PRO A 564 -9.77 -7.30 27.26
CA PRO A 564 -9.31 -6.05 27.85
C PRO A 564 -9.55 -4.89 26.88
N ASP A 565 -9.87 -3.72 27.40
CA ASP A 565 -10.31 -2.56 26.61
C ASP A 565 -9.37 -2.23 25.44
N GLU A 566 -8.06 -2.28 25.68
CA GLU A 566 -7.06 -1.97 24.67
C GLU A 566 -7.01 -2.99 23.50
N PHE A 567 -7.49 -4.22 23.68
CA PHE A 567 -7.46 -5.26 22.65
C PHE A 567 -8.77 -5.35 21.85
N ALA A 568 -9.88 -4.82 22.36
CA ALA A 568 -11.17 -4.83 21.69
C ALA A 568 -11.19 -4.11 20.32
N ILE A 569 -10.18 -3.30 20.02
CA ILE A 569 -10.04 -2.65 18.72
C ILE A 569 -9.79 -3.63 17.58
N PHE A 570 -9.10 -4.75 17.83
CA PHE A 570 -8.84 -5.75 16.79
C PHE A 570 -10.11 -6.43 16.32
N GLU A 571 -11.03 -6.69 17.23
CA GLU A 571 -12.36 -7.24 16.91
C GLU A 571 -13.22 -6.19 16.20
N SER A 572 -13.22 -4.97 16.72
CA SER A 572 -14.04 -3.88 16.19
C SER A 572 -13.67 -3.50 14.77
N VAL A 573 -12.38 -3.52 14.41
CA VAL A 573 -11.96 -3.21 13.03
C VAL A 573 -12.40 -4.26 12.04
N ILE A 574 -12.42 -5.54 12.42
CA ILE A 574 -12.94 -6.61 11.56
C ILE A 574 -14.39 -6.37 11.22
N ILE A 575 -15.22 -6.02 12.23
CA ILE A 575 -16.62 -5.67 12.00
C ILE A 575 -16.75 -4.47 11.05
N CYS A 576 -15.94 -3.41 11.25
CA CYS A 576 -15.94 -2.25 10.35
C CYS A 576 -15.55 -2.61 8.91
N GLN A 577 -14.54 -3.47 8.74
CA GLN A 577 -14.12 -3.96 7.42
C GLN A 577 -15.20 -4.81 6.75
N LEU A 578 -15.89 -5.69 7.48
CA LEU A 578 -17.01 -6.48 6.98
C LEU A 578 -18.21 -5.60 6.60
N ILE A 579 -18.54 -4.58 7.41
CA ILE A 579 -19.57 -3.58 7.09
C ILE A 579 -19.24 -2.90 5.76
N ALA A 580 -18.00 -2.43 5.58
CA ALA A 580 -17.57 -1.78 4.35
C ALA A 580 -17.64 -2.74 3.15
N TYR A 581 -17.12 -3.96 3.31
CA TYR A 581 -17.11 -4.98 2.28
C TYR A 581 -18.52 -5.34 1.81
N TYR A 582 -19.43 -5.71 2.73
CA TYR A 582 -20.79 -6.10 2.35
C TYR A 582 -21.64 -4.93 1.85
N THR A 583 -21.39 -3.72 2.33
CA THR A 583 -22.00 -2.51 1.75
C THR A 583 -21.58 -2.33 0.30
N SER A 584 -20.27 -2.49 0.00
CA SER A 584 -19.73 -2.38 -1.36
C SER A 584 -20.32 -3.43 -2.30
N THR A 585 -20.27 -4.71 -1.92
CA THR A 585 -20.80 -5.81 -2.72
C THR A 585 -22.32 -5.72 -2.88
N GLY A 586 -23.04 -5.32 -1.84
CA GLY A 586 -24.49 -5.06 -1.88
C GLY A 586 -24.89 -3.94 -2.85
N LYS A 587 -23.99 -3.00 -3.15
CA LYS A 587 -24.12 -1.97 -4.19
C LYS A 587 -23.69 -2.46 -5.58
N GLY A 588 -23.24 -3.71 -5.72
CA GLY A 588 -22.70 -4.26 -6.97
C GLY A 588 -21.33 -3.71 -7.35
N LEU A 589 -20.56 -3.18 -6.39
CA LEU A 589 -19.22 -2.62 -6.60
C LEU A 589 -18.15 -3.69 -6.39
N ASN A 590 -16.96 -3.46 -6.95
CA ASN A 590 -15.80 -4.32 -6.75
C ASN A 590 -14.93 -3.77 -5.62
N PRO A 591 -14.87 -4.40 -4.43
CA PRO A 591 -14.08 -3.92 -3.30
C PRO A 591 -12.57 -4.05 -3.51
N ASP A 592 -12.12 -4.94 -4.41
CA ASP A 592 -10.70 -5.13 -4.70
C ASP A 592 -10.09 -3.99 -5.52
N GLN A 593 -10.91 -3.36 -6.38
CA GLN A 593 -10.49 -2.34 -7.35
C GLN A 593 -11.46 -1.15 -7.34
N PRO A 594 -11.49 -0.37 -6.25
CA PRO A 594 -12.35 0.81 -6.18
C PRO A 594 -11.84 1.90 -7.15
N ARG A 595 -12.79 2.65 -7.74
CA ARG A 595 -12.45 3.72 -8.69
C ARG A 595 -11.51 4.76 -8.07
N ASN A 596 -10.63 5.33 -8.91
CA ASN A 596 -9.73 6.44 -8.55
C ASN A 596 -8.76 6.15 -7.39
N LEU A 597 -8.54 4.90 -7.03
CA LEU A 597 -7.59 4.51 -5.98
C LEU A 597 -6.53 3.55 -6.53
N ALA A 598 -5.36 3.59 -5.96
CA ALA A 598 -4.29 2.63 -6.19
C ALA A 598 -3.78 2.06 -4.87
N LYS A 599 -3.23 0.85 -4.92
CA LYS A 599 -2.72 0.15 -3.72
C LYS A 599 -1.60 0.91 -3.01
N SER A 600 -0.77 1.63 -3.73
CA SER A 600 0.32 2.43 -3.17
C SER A 600 0.56 3.67 -4.03
N VAL A 601 0.82 4.81 -3.40
CA VAL A 601 1.11 6.08 -4.07
C VAL A 601 2.63 6.28 -4.07
N THR A 602 3.25 6.15 -5.25
CA THR A 602 4.70 6.22 -5.44
C THR A 602 5.14 7.44 -6.26
N VAL A 603 4.22 8.34 -6.53
CA VAL A 603 4.44 9.61 -7.22
C VAL A 603 3.73 10.73 -6.45
N GLU A 604 4.24 11.94 -6.55
CA GLU A 604 3.59 13.14 -5.99
C GLU A 604 2.41 13.61 -6.84
#